data_4e6adb60d943155430e3c139cad58dff
#
_entry.id   4e6adb60d943155430e3c139cad58dff
#
_cell.length_a   1.000
_cell.length_b   1.000
_cell.length_c   1.000
_cell.angle_alpha   90.00
_cell.angle_beta   90.00
_cell.angle_gamma   90.00
#
_symmetry.space_group_name_H-M   'P 1'
#
loop_
_entity.id
_entity.type
_entity.pdbx_description
1 polymer ?
#
loop_
_entity_poly.entity_id
_entity_poly.type
_entity_poly.pdbx_seq_one_letter_code
_entity_poly.pdbx_strand_id
1 'polypeptide(L)'
;QQKPLDIRSVKATSGEMILLGKINKANLEVSPLTPWFNQDYQRISIDAKWTESIKPYLKGLRVKIFMGTWCEDSQREIPHFFKLLESLEFDPNHIEMYAMSEEKSTPENFEKGWEIFNIPTIIFLKNGIEINRFVEFPKISLESDIIKIIKREDYSHSYK
;
A
#
# COMPACT_ATOMS: atom_id res chain seq x y z
N GLN A 1 -7.83 -15.95 5.11
CA GLN A 1 -6.80 -15.04 5.64
C GLN A 1 -5.40 -15.57 5.35
N GLN A 2 -4.51 -14.67 5.04
CA GLN A 2 -3.12 -15.02 4.80
C GLN A 2 -2.36 -15.12 6.13
N LYS A 3 -1.37 -16.00 6.15
CA LYS A 3 -0.42 -16.06 7.25
C LYS A 3 0.69 -15.05 7.02
N PRO A 4 1.34 -14.55 8.09
CA PRO A 4 2.51 -13.70 7.93
C PRO A 4 3.59 -14.40 7.12
N LEU A 5 4.27 -13.64 6.26
CA LEU A 5 5.43 -14.15 5.53
C LEU A 5 6.65 -14.16 6.46
N ASP A 6 7.64 -14.98 6.11
CA ASP A 6 8.94 -14.92 6.78
C ASP A 6 9.60 -13.61 6.36
N ILE A 7 9.89 -12.77 7.36
CA ILE A 7 10.45 -11.46 7.10
C ILE A 7 11.65 -11.22 8.01
N ARG A 8 12.48 -10.27 7.60
CA ARG A 8 13.60 -9.84 8.44
C ARG A 8 13.29 -8.49 9.07
N SER A 9 13.76 -8.32 10.31
CA SER A 9 13.81 -7.03 10.97
C SER A 9 15.28 -6.62 10.99
N VAL A 10 15.56 -5.40 10.58
CA VAL A 10 16.91 -4.88 10.53
C VAL A 10 16.98 -3.52 11.23
N LYS A 11 18.18 -3.15 11.66
CA LYS A 11 18.41 -1.85 12.25
C LYS A 11 18.69 -0.86 11.12
N ALA A 12 17.86 0.18 11.04
CA ALA A 12 18.04 1.24 10.05
C ALA A 12 19.20 2.13 10.44
N THR A 13 19.63 3.00 9.53
CA THR A 13 20.69 3.98 9.77
C THR A 13 20.35 4.86 10.97
N SER A 14 19.09 5.18 11.17
CA SER A 14 18.60 5.97 12.31
C SER A 14 18.73 5.24 13.65
N GLY A 15 18.97 3.92 13.64
CA GLY A 15 18.95 3.08 14.82
C GLY A 15 17.61 2.43 15.10
N GLU A 16 16.57 2.80 14.38
CA GLU A 16 15.24 2.21 14.52
C GLU A 16 15.17 0.85 13.86
N MET A 17 14.45 -0.08 14.47
CA MET A 17 14.21 -1.39 13.86
C MET A 17 13.10 -1.29 12.83
N ILE A 18 13.32 -1.84 11.65
CA ILE A 18 12.36 -1.77 10.54
C ILE A 18 12.19 -3.16 9.94
N LEU A 19 11.02 -3.37 9.30
CA LEU A 19 10.81 -4.54 8.45
C LEU A 19 11.41 -4.26 7.08
N LEU A 20 11.92 -5.31 6.43
CA LEU A 20 12.62 -5.13 5.15
C LEU A 20 12.37 -6.32 4.23
N GLY A 21 11.87 -6.04 3.02
CA GLY A 21 11.59 -7.04 2.01
C GLY A 21 10.10 -7.28 1.81
N LYS A 22 9.76 -8.40 1.19
CA LYS A 22 8.36 -8.72 0.89
C LYS A 22 7.61 -9.03 2.17
N ILE A 23 6.48 -8.37 2.35
CA ILE A 23 5.58 -8.56 3.50
C ILE A 23 4.14 -8.65 3.00
N ASN A 24 3.23 -9.00 3.92
CA ASN A 24 1.79 -8.91 3.66
C ASN A 24 1.10 -8.21 4.83
N LYS A 25 -0.21 -8.05 4.73
CA LYS A 25 -1.00 -7.39 5.77
C LYS A 25 -0.81 -8.05 7.14
N ALA A 26 -0.77 -9.40 7.17
CA ALA A 26 -0.62 -10.14 8.42
C ALA A 26 0.70 -9.80 9.13
N ASN A 27 1.77 -9.53 8.39
CA ASN A 27 3.03 -9.08 8.98
C ASN A 27 2.85 -7.78 9.75
N LEU A 28 2.10 -6.83 9.19
CA LEU A 28 1.85 -5.55 9.84
C LEU A 28 0.95 -5.71 11.06
N GLU A 29 0.02 -6.67 11.02
CA GLU A 29 -0.90 -6.92 12.14
C GLU A 29 -0.21 -7.52 13.36
N VAL A 30 0.79 -8.39 13.14
CA VAL A 30 1.40 -9.15 14.25
C VAL A 30 2.75 -8.61 14.71
N SER A 31 3.43 -7.80 13.91
CA SER A 31 4.75 -7.30 14.25
C SER A 31 4.70 -6.32 15.43
N PRO A 32 5.58 -6.49 16.45
CA PRO A 32 5.71 -5.49 17.50
C PRO A 32 6.31 -4.16 17.01
N LEU A 33 6.86 -4.15 15.80
CA LEU A 33 7.44 -2.93 15.21
C LEU A 33 6.39 -2.05 14.54
N THR A 34 5.16 -2.55 14.32
CA THR A 34 4.13 -1.84 13.57
C THR A 34 2.81 -1.74 14.34
N PRO A 35 2.83 -1.29 15.63
CA PRO A 35 1.58 -1.21 16.41
C PRO A 35 0.59 -0.20 15.85
N TRP A 36 1.09 0.78 15.08
CA TRP A 36 0.26 1.78 14.43
C TRP A 36 -0.75 1.16 13.46
N PHE A 37 -0.44 0.00 12.89
CA PHE A 37 -1.31 -0.57 11.86
C PHE A 37 -2.70 -0.91 12.41
N ASN A 38 -2.77 -1.74 13.45
CA ASN A 38 -4.06 -2.13 14.04
C ASN A 38 -4.77 -0.94 14.68
N GLN A 39 -4.02 -0.05 15.33
CA GLN A 39 -4.59 1.13 15.96
C GLN A 39 -5.34 2.00 14.96
N ASP A 40 -4.70 2.28 13.84
CA ASP A 40 -5.29 3.13 12.81
C ASP A 40 -6.38 2.40 12.03
N TYR A 41 -6.16 1.12 11.71
CA TYR A 41 -7.11 0.29 10.99
C TYR A 41 -8.47 0.24 11.70
N GLN A 42 -8.47 0.13 13.02
CA GLN A 42 -9.70 0.03 13.81
C GLN A 42 -10.50 1.33 13.83
N ARG A 43 -9.84 2.47 13.64
CA ARG A 43 -10.49 3.79 13.70
C ARG A 43 -11.16 4.21 12.39
N ILE A 44 -10.82 3.53 11.31
CA ILE A 44 -11.26 3.94 9.97
C ILE A 44 -12.59 3.29 9.63
N SER A 45 -13.54 4.10 9.16
CA SER A 45 -14.78 3.59 8.60
C SER A 45 -14.89 4.01 7.14
N ILE A 46 -15.44 3.14 6.30
CA ILE A 46 -15.53 3.36 4.86
C ILE A 46 -16.98 3.62 4.48
N ASP A 47 -17.19 4.65 3.67
CA ASP A 47 -18.50 4.98 3.13
C ASP A 47 -18.95 3.88 2.15
N ALA A 48 -20.11 3.30 2.40
CA ALA A 48 -20.67 2.25 1.56
C ALA A 48 -20.87 2.70 0.11
N LYS A 49 -21.14 3.99 -0.11
CA LYS A 49 -21.31 4.54 -1.47
C LYS A 49 -20.01 4.46 -2.25
N TRP A 50 -18.89 4.73 -1.58
CA TRP A 50 -17.57 4.59 -2.21
C TRP A 50 -17.35 3.15 -2.66
N THR A 51 -17.61 2.20 -1.75
CA THR A 51 -17.45 0.77 -2.04
C THR A 51 -18.28 0.35 -3.24
N GLU A 52 -19.55 0.72 -3.26
CA GLU A 52 -20.45 0.38 -4.37
C GLU A 52 -19.99 0.96 -5.70
N SER A 53 -19.43 2.17 -5.69
CA SER A 53 -19.01 2.84 -6.91
C SER A 53 -17.78 2.18 -7.55
N ILE A 54 -16.97 1.48 -6.76
CA ILE A 54 -15.71 0.87 -7.21
C ILE A 54 -15.88 -0.58 -7.62
N LYS A 55 -16.76 -1.33 -6.95
CA LYS A 55 -16.89 -2.78 -7.16
C LYS A 55 -16.94 -3.23 -8.63
N PRO A 56 -17.67 -2.55 -9.53
CA PRO A 56 -17.73 -3.00 -10.93
C PRO A 56 -16.40 -2.95 -11.68
N TYR A 57 -15.40 -2.27 -11.14
CA TYR A 57 -14.14 -2.01 -11.84
C TYR A 57 -12.98 -2.88 -11.37
N LEU A 58 -13.24 -3.88 -10.51
CA LEU A 58 -12.17 -4.64 -9.85
C LEU A 58 -11.62 -5.81 -10.67
N LYS A 59 -12.32 -6.27 -11.69
CA LYS A 59 -11.90 -7.43 -12.46
C LYS A 59 -10.55 -7.19 -13.13
N GLY A 60 -9.60 -8.11 -12.91
CA GLY A 60 -8.27 -8.02 -13.48
C GLY A 60 -7.34 -7.05 -12.77
N LEU A 61 -7.80 -6.43 -11.69
CA LEU A 61 -7.00 -5.45 -10.96
C LEU A 61 -6.02 -6.14 -10.01
N ARG A 62 -4.78 -5.68 -10.03
CA ARG A 62 -3.75 -6.10 -9.07
C ARG A 62 -3.08 -4.84 -8.52
N VAL A 63 -2.54 -4.97 -7.32
CA VAL A 63 -1.96 -3.84 -6.59
C VAL A 63 -0.55 -4.21 -6.15
N LYS A 64 0.38 -3.29 -6.34
CA LYS A 64 1.75 -3.43 -5.87
C LYS A 64 2.07 -2.23 -4.98
N ILE A 65 2.52 -2.50 -3.76
CA ILE A 65 2.75 -1.47 -2.75
C ILE A 65 4.23 -1.44 -2.38
N PHE A 66 4.82 -0.25 -2.41
CA PHE A 66 6.15 -0.01 -1.84
C PHE A 66 5.98 0.97 -0.70
N MET A 67 6.45 0.60 0.49
CA MET A 67 6.22 1.39 1.69
C MET A 67 7.40 1.25 2.66
N GLY A 68 7.40 2.02 3.73
CA GLY A 68 8.38 1.89 4.79
C GLY A 68 7.68 1.87 6.14
N THR A 69 8.03 0.91 7.00
CA THR A 69 7.41 0.85 8.34
C THR A 69 7.84 2.02 9.21
N TRP A 70 8.95 2.68 8.87
CA TRP A 70 9.50 3.87 9.51
C TRP A 70 8.91 5.17 8.99
N CYS A 71 8.17 5.13 7.88
CA CYS A 71 7.71 6.32 7.14
C CYS A 71 6.33 6.77 7.63
N GLU A 72 6.23 8.01 8.08
CA GLU A 72 4.96 8.57 8.57
C GLU A 72 3.86 8.53 7.52
N ASP A 73 4.20 8.82 6.27
CA ASP A 73 3.22 8.78 5.18
C ASP A 73 2.72 7.35 4.95
N SER A 74 3.61 6.36 5.02
CA SER A 74 3.21 4.96 4.95
C SER A 74 2.29 4.59 6.10
N GLN A 75 2.62 5.00 7.32
CA GLN A 75 1.82 4.71 8.51
C GLN A 75 0.42 5.30 8.42
N ARG A 76 0.29 6.44 7.79
CA ARG A 76 -1.01 7.11 7.58
C ARG A 76 -1.82 6.42 6.48
N GLU A 77 -1.20 6.14 5.33
CA GLU A 77 -1.94 5.69 4.16
C GLU A 77 -2.20 4.19 4.12
N ILE A 78 -1.26 3.36 4.58
CA ILE A 78 -1.35 1.92 4.42
C ILE A 78 -2.53 1.28 5.19
N PRO A 79 -2.76 1.61 6.47
CA PRO A 79 -3.94 1.07 7.15
C PRO A 79 -5.24 1.48 6.46
N HIS A 80 -5.33 2.72 6.02
CA HIS A 80 -6.49 3.27 5.32
C HIS A 80 -6.71 2.52 4.01
N PHE A 81 -5.64 2.32 3.25
CA PHE A 81 -5.72 1.61 1.97
C PHE A 81 -6.20 0.16 2.15
N PHE A 82 -5.66 -0.55 3.13
CA PHE A 82 -6.11 -1.92 3.40
C PHE A 82 -7.56 -1.96 3.87
N LYS A 83 -8.01 -0.95 4.61
CA LYS A 83 -9.42 -0.88 5.01
C LYS A 83 -10.33 -0.70 3.79
N LEU A 84 -9.92 0.11 2.84
CA LEU A 84 -10.63 0.28 1.58
C LEU A 84 -10.68 -1.03 0.80
N LEU A 85 -9.57 -1.73 0.68
CA LEU A 85 -9.52 -3.02 -0.02
C LEU A 85 -10.40 -4.06 0.65
N GLU A 86 -10.43 -4.08 1.99
CA GLU A 86 -11.28 -5.00 2.73
C GLU A 86 -12.76 -4.73 2.44
N SER A 87 -13.16 -3.45 2.39
CA SER A 87 -14.55 -3.10 2.08
C SER A 87 -14.97 -3.58 0.70
N LEU A 88 -14.01 -3.68 -0.22
CA LEU A 88 -14.22 -4.16 -1.57
C LEU A 88 -14.18 -5.68 -1.68
N GLU A 89 -13.86 -6.37 -0.60
CA GLU A 89 -13.59 -7.82 -0.59
C GLU A 89 -12.52 -8.19 -1.62
N PHE A 90 -11.53 -7.32 -1.75
CA PHE A 90 -10.45 -7.50 -2.71
C PHE A 90 -9.59 -8.72 -2.35
N ASP A 91 -9.27 -9.55 -3.34
CA ASP A 91 -8.50 -10.77 -3.13
C ASP A 91 -7.07 -10.42 -2.66
N PRO A 92 -6.68 -10.82 -1.44
CA PRO A 92 -5.34 -10.52 -0.94
C PRO A 92 -4.22 -11.14 -1.77
N ASN A 93 -4.50 -12.19 -2.56
CA ASN A 93 -3.51 -12.76 -3.46
C ASN A 93 -3.20 -11.85 -4.65
N HIS A 94 -3.98 -10.81 -4.86
CA HIS A 94 -3.75 -9.82 -5.92
C HIS A 94 -3.01 -8.59 -5.39
N ILE A 95 -2.48 -8.67 -4.17
CA ILE A 95 -1.71 -7.60 -3.53
C ILE A 95 -0.29 -8.08 -3.30
N GLU A 96 0.69 -7.30 -3.76
CA GLU A 96 2.09 -7.49 -3.38
C GLU A 96 2.54 -6.27 -2.61
N MET A 97 3.27 -6.46 -1.52
CA MET A 97 3.75 -5.36 -0.71
C MET A 97 5.21 -5.57 -0.32
N TYR A 98 5.98 -4.50 -0.40
CA TYR A 98 7.41 -4.51 -0.10
C TYR A 98 7.74 -3.40 0.88
N ALA A 99 8.38 -3.79 1.99
CA ALA A 99 8.87 -2.85 2.99
C ALA A 99 10.30 -2.47 2.63
N MET A 100 10.56 -1.18 2.54
CA MET A 100 11.83 -0.63 2.04
C MET A 100 12.66 -0.03 3.16
N SER A 101 13.97 0.07 2.90
CA SER A 101 14.88 0.81 3.74
C SER A 101 14.66 2.31 3.59
N GLU A 102 15.33 3.09 4.45
CA GLU A 102 15.29 4.55 4.36
C GLU A 102 15.85 5.08 3.03
N GLU A 103 16.74 4.30 2.39
CA GLU A 103 17.27 4.60 1.06
C GLU A 103 16.33 4.20 -0.07
N LYS A 104 15.14 3.69 0.27
CA LYS A 104 14.12 3.22 -0.67
C LYS A 104 14.63 2.07 -1.53
N SER A 105 15.20 1.07 -0.85
CA SER A 105 15.70 -0.15 -1.49
C SER A 105 15.31 -1.38 -0.69
N THR A 106 15.42 -2.53 -1.34
CA THR A 106 15.27 -3.84 -0.71
C THR A 106 16.47 -4.71 -1.07
N PRO A 107 16.84 -5.67 -0.22
CA PRO A 107 17.99 -6.54 -0.53
C PRO A 107 17.80 -7.34 -1.82
N GLU A 108 16.57 -7.70 -2.14
CA GLU A 108 16.24 -8.47 -3.33
C GLU A 108 16.00 -7.60 -4.57
N ASN A 109 16.11 -6.28 -4.44
CA ASN A 109 15.86 -5.32 -5.52
C ASN A 109 14.45 -5.41 -6.12
N PHE A 110 13.43 -5.61 -5.27
CA PHE A 110 12.03 -5.66 -5.72
C PHE A 110 11.59 -4.35 -6.38
N GLU A 111 12.21 -3.24 -6.01
CA GLU A 111 11.89 -1.91 -6.53
C GLU A 111 12.48 -1.65 -7.92
N LYS A 112 13.41 -2.49 -8.38
CA LYS A 112 14.12 -2.25 -9.64
C LYS A 112 13.15 -2.17 -10.82
N GLY A 113 13.26 -1.10 -11.58
CA GLY A 113 12.41 -0.89 -12.76
C GLY A 113 11.07 -0.27 -12.47
N TRP A 114 10.71 -0.05 -11.21
CA TRP A 114 9.42 0.52 -10.85
C TRP A 114 9.45 2.02 -10.59
N GLU A 115 10.63 2.63 -10.61
CA GLU A 115 10.79 4.09 -10.44
C GLU A 115 10.15 4.56 -9.13
N ILE A 116 10.61 3.99 -8.00
CA ILE A 116 10.10 4.33 -6.68
C ILE A 116 10.96 5.43 -6.09
N PHE A 117 10.47 6.66 -6.13
CA PHE A 117 11.20 7.84 -5.63
C PHE A 117 10.68 8.34 -4.30
N ASN A 118 9.39 8.14 -4.05
CA ASN A 118 8.71 8.55 -2.82
C ASN A 118 7.83 7.41 -2.36
N ILE A 119 7.66 7.25 -1.06
CA ILE A 119 6.83 6.19 -0.50
C ILE A 119 5.81 6.76 0.48
N PRO A 120 4.65 6.10 0.65
CA PRO A 120 4.26 4.89 -0.06
C PRO A 120 3.93 5.16 -1.53
N THR A 121 4.27 4.22 -2.38
CA THR A 121 3.81 4.21 -3.77
C THR A 121 2.92 2.99 -3.94
N ILE A 122 1.71 3.22 -4.42
CA ILE A 122 0.72 2.16 -4.67
C ILE A 122 0.46 2.12 -6.17
N ILE A 123 0.88 1.04 -6.81
CA ILE A 123 0.77 0.87 -8.26
C ILE A 123 -0.43 -0.01 -8.57
N PHE A 124 -1.29 0.47 -9.45
CA PHE A 124 -2.47 -0.26 -9.89
C PHE A 124 -2.24 -0.81 -11.29
N LEU A 125 -2.44 -2.13 -11.43
CA LEU A 125 -2.23 -2.83 -12.68
C LEU A 125 -3.55 -3.47 -13.12
N LYS A 126 -3.83 -3.41 -14.41
CA LYS A 126 -4.98 -4.06 -15.01
C LYS A 126 -4.46 -5.01 -16.06
N ASN A 127 -4.73 -6.31 -15.87
CA ASN A 127 -4.22 -7.35 -16.77
C ASN A 127 -2.70 -7.26 -16.97
N GLY A 128 -1.98 -6.96 -15.87
CA GLY A 128 -0.53 -6.90 -15.86
C GLY A 128 0.10 -5.58 -16.30
N ILE A 129 -0.71 -4.60 -16.70
CA ILE A 129 -0.22 -3.31 -17.19
C ILE A 129 -0.57 -2.22 -16.19
N GLU A 130 0.40 -1.40 -15.81
CA GLU A 130 0.16 -0.28 -14.91
C GLU A 130 -0.83 0.70 -15.54
N ILE A 131 -1.94 0.97 -14.82
CA ILE A 131 -2.91 1.96 -15.28
C ILE A 131 -2.66 3.33 -14.64
N ASN A 132 -2.15 3.36 -13.41
CA ASN A 132 -1.74 4.58 -12.72
C ASN A 132 -1.17 4.20 -11.36
N ARG A 133 -0.71 5.21 -10.59
CA ARG A 133 -0.18 5.02 -9.24
C ARG A 133 -0.52 6.19 -8.33
N PHE A 134 -0.61 5.88 -7.04
CA PHE A 134 -0.72 6.83 -5.95
C PHE A 134 0.67 6.99 -5.33
N VAL A 135 1.10 8.22 -5.05
CA VAL A 135 2.44 8.47 -4.50
C VAL A 135 2.37 9.38 -3.28
N GLU A 136 2.75 8.85 -2.15
CA GLU A 136 3.01 9.47 -0.86
C GLU A 136 1.80 10.04 -0.14
N PHE A 137 1.04 10.94 -0.74
CA PHE A 137 -0.15 11.52 -0.13
C PHE A 137 -1.18 11.86 -1.19
N PRO A 138 -2.48 11.89 -0.83
CA PRO A 138 -3.53 12.13 -1.82
C PRO A 138 -3.58 13.59 -2.25
N LYS A 139 -4.15 13.83 -3.42
CA LYS A 139 -4.45 15.18 -3.89
C LYS A 139 -5.67 15.76 -3.18
N ILE A 140 -6.69 14.92 -2.98
CA ILE A 140 -7.92 15.33 -2.30
C ILE A 140 -8.16 14.45 -1.08
N SER A 141 -8.38 13.16 -1.31
CA SER A 141 -8.50 12.13 -0.28
C SER A 141 -8.08 10.81 -0.90
N LEU A 142 -7.69 9.85 -0.07
CA LEU A 142 -7.30 8.54 -0.57
C LEU A 142 -8.45 7.90 -1.35
N GLU A 143 -9.68 8.01 -0.84
CA GLU A 143 -10.86 7.49 -1.51
C GLU A 143 -11.07 8.12 -2.89
N SER A 144 -10.97 9.44 -2.96
CA SER A 144 -11.16 10.16 -4.22
C SER A 144 -10.08 9.83 -5.24
N ASP A 145 -8.83 9.78 -4.79
CA ASP A 145 -7.70 9.47 -5.67
C ASP A 145 -7.83 8.04 -6.22
N ILE A 146 -8.18 7.07 -5.37
CA ILE A 146 -8.32 5.67 -5.78
C ILE A 146 -9.46 5.48 -6.78
N ILE A 147 -10.60 6.16 -6.57
CA ILE A 147 -11.71 6.11 -7.53
C ILE A 147 -11.24 6.52 -8.91
N LYS A 148 -10.53 7.63 -9.00
CA LYS A 148 -10.04 8.14 -10.29
C LYS A 148 -9.08 7.15 -10.95
N ILE A 149 -8.18 6.58 -10.17
CA ILE A 149 -7.22 5.60 -10.70
C ILE A 149 -7.95 4.37 -11.23
N ILE A 150 -8.80 3.76 -10.41
CA ILE A 150 -9.45 2.49 -10.76
C ILE A 150 -10.44 2.66 -11.91
N LYS A 151 -11.16 3.77 -11.95
CA LYS A 151 -12.08 4.06 -13.05
C LYS A 151 -11.37 4.59 -14.29
N ARG A 152 -10.05 4.77 -14.21
CA ARG A 152 -9.22 5.28 -15.31
C ARG A 152 -9.64 6.66 -15.77
N GLU A 153 -10.02 7.49 -14.81
CA GLU A 153 -10.32 8.91 -15.06
C GLU A 153 -9.02 9.70 -15.10
N ASP A 154 -9.12 10.98 -15.45
CA ASP A 154 -7.96 11.86 -15.50
C ASP A 154 -7.38 12.02 -14.09
N TYR A 155 -6.19 11.50 -13.87
CA TYR A 155 -5.53 11.54 -12.58
C TYR A 155 -4.03 11.58 -12.75
N SER A 156 -3.39 12.45 -11.98
CA SER A 156 -1.93 12.48 -11.82
C SER A 156 -1.64 12.48 -10.33
N HIS A 157 -0.65 11.69 -9.91
CA HIS A 157 -0.26 11.65 -8.50
C HIS A 157 0.41 12.96 -8.08
N SER A 158 0.67 13.10 -6.77
CA SER A 158 1.09 14.36 -6.15
C SER A 158 2.45 14.91 -6.61
N TYR A 159 3.25 14.08 -7.29
CA TYR A 159 4.56 14.50 -7.82
C TYR A 159 4.58 14.70 -9.34
N LYS A 160 3.42 14.75 -9.94
CA LYS A 160 3.32 14.86 -11.41
C LYS A 160 2.55 16.08 -11.84
#